data_06ac46be4d47a4bdefafadc3f4563b6e
#
_entry.id   06ac46be4d47a4bdefafadc3f4563b6e
#
_cell.length_a   1.000
_cell.length_b   1.000
_cell.length_c   1.000
_cell.angle_alpha   90.00
_cell.angle_beta   90.00
_cell.angle_gamma   90.00
#
_symmetry.space_group_name_H-M   'P 1'
#
loop_
_entity.id
_entity.type
_entity.pdbx_description
1 polymer ?
#
loop_
_entity_poly.entity_id
_entity_poly.type
_entity_poly.pdbx_seq_one_letter_code
_entity_poly.pdbx_strand_id
1 'polypeptide(L)'
;YETDAIKTIDHPLVFARASATAYNLDADVDLSSIKNGIINDVNSSIDGIDPPIDIENLPDFGELVGDRIPDTYDLKRSGSTTGAGLGVVWPIYTAGRTAALTGASTARTQEAVADSILDTNELYNTLVERYFKAQLAIIAAYLRDDAYDTVQQVDHMAQRLLEEGFISRVDRLEAQSALADAKSESVNANNDARLAMMALQRLLRTDYRIKPSTPLFVSSRPLPDVNYFQDLALNNHPGLQKVAAKRAQAQQLHALSDTGYKPTVMLYGYSQVEKDPSWVAGISASWK
;
A
#
# COMPACT_ATOMS: atom_id res chain seq x y z
N TYR A 1 -2.93 -3.66 13.33
CA TYR A 1 -1.47 -3.45 13.27
C TYR A 1 -1.11 -1.99 12.90
N GLU A 2 -1.63 -1.43 11.77
CA GLU A 2 -1.30 -0.07 11.32
C GLU A 2 -1.78 1.00 12.31
N THR A 3 -3.00 0.86 12.81
CA THR A 3 -3.59 1.76 13.81
C THR A 3 -2.87 1.71 15.16
N ASP A 4 -2.39 0.53 15.55
CA ASP A 4 -1.66 0.37 16.82
C ASP A 4 -0.25 0.95 16.73
N ALA A 5 0.42 0.80 15.57
CA ALA A 5 1.71 1.45 15.32
C ALA A 5 1.61 2.99 15.37
N ILE A 6 0.51 3.57 14.89
CA ILE A 6 0.30 5.04 14.95
C ILE A 6 0.09 5.52 16.41
N LYS A 7 -0.59 4.75 17.25
CA LYS A 7 -0.78 5.09 18.66
C LYS A 7 0.53 5.14 19.45
N THR A 8 1.56 4.42 19.00
CA THR A 8 2.87 4.43 19.66
C THR A 8 3.69 5.69 19.37
N ILE A 9 3.28 6.54 18.42
CA ILE A 9 3.99 7.77 18.06
C ILE A 9 4.07 8.76 19.25
N ASP A 10 3.07 8.78 20.13
CA ASP A 10 3.06 9.63 21.32
C ASP A 10 3.85 9.06 22.51
N HIS A 11 4.42 7.85 22.35
CA HIS A 11 5.23 7.23 23.38
C HIS A 11 6.71 7.59 23.24
N PRO A 12 7.48 7.58 24.34
CA PRO A 12 8.90 7.78 24.26
C PRO A 12 9.58 6.66 23.46
N LEU A 13 10.35 7.05 22.45
CA LEU A 13 11.21 6.13 21.70
C LEU A 13 12.58 6.08 22.35
N VAL A 14 12.95 4.92 22.87
CA VAL A 14 14.30 4.67 23.40
C VAL A 14 15.08 3.92 22.31
N PHE A 15 16.29 4.40 22.03
CA PHE A 15 17.17 3.79 21.04
C PHE A 15 18.60 3.72 21.53
N ALA A 16 19.33 2.73 21.04
CA ALA A 16 20.77 2.61 21.20
C ALA A 16 21.45 2.95 19.87
N ARG A 17 22.54 3.68 19.92
CA ARG A 17 23.36 4.04 18.76
C ARG A 17 24.81 3.70 19.03
N ALA A 18 25.45 3.02 18.09
CA ALA A 18 26.88 2.86 18.04
C ALA A 18 27.40 3.49 16.73
N SER A 19 28.47 4.22 16.79
CA SER A 19 29.10 4.85 15.63
C SER A 19 30.62 4.71 15.69
N ALA A 20 31.20 4.48 14.52
CA ALA A 20 32.62 4.58 14.28
C ALA A 20 32.82 5.58 13.14
N THR A 21 33.53 6.65 13.39
CA THR A 21 33.80 7.70 12.42
C THR A 21 35.29 7.89 12.29
N ALA A 22 35.81 7.77 11.08
CA ALA A 22 37.14 8.18 10.73
C ALA A 22 37.04 9.47 9.91
N TYR A 23 37.84 10.44 10.25
CA TYR A 23 37.89 11.70 9.51
C TYR A 23 39.34 12.05 9.16
N ASN A 24 39.52 12.61 8.00
CA ASN A 24 40.72 13.26 7.53
C ASN A 24 40.33 14.62 7.00
N LEU A 25 40.62 15.66 7.77
CA LEU A 25 40.43 17.02 7.41
C LEU A 25 41.74 17.59 6.89
N ASP A 26 41.77 17.98 5.65
CA ASP A 26 42.85 18.68 4.99
C ASP A 26 42.28 19.98 4.44
N ALA A 27 42.53 21.08 5.09
CA ALA A 27 42.03 22.38 4.72
C ALA A 27 43.16 23.41 4.76
N ASP A 28 43.37 24.02 3.61
CA ASP A 28 44.33 25.13 3.49
C ASP A 28 43.58 26.44 3.69
N VAL A 29 43.90 27.16 4.73
CA VAL A 29 43.32 28.48 5.01
C VAL A 29 44.26 29.54 4.41
N ASP A 30 43.79 30.24 3.40
CA ASP A 30 44.49 31.37 2.80
C ASP A 30 44.50 32.57 3.78
N LEU A 31 45.67 32.92 4.28
CA LEU A 31 45.91 34.05 5.17
C LEU A 31 46.42 35.30 4.42
N SER A 32 46.58 35.25 3.10
CA SER A 32 47.16 36.33 2.30
C SER A 32 46.39 37.67 2.44
N SER A 33 45.09 37.64 2.57
CA SER A 33 44.29 38.82 2.75
C SER A 33 44.48 39.46 4.14
N ILE A 34 44.65 38.64 5.18
CA ILE A 34 44.92 39.08 6.56
C ILE A 34 46.34 39.65 6.64
N LYS A 35 47.31 38.90 6.05
CA LYS A 35 48.72 39.33 5.95
C LYS A 35 48.85 40.69 5.28
N ASN A 36 48.21 40.86 4.11
CA ASN A 36 48.27 42.13 3.38
C ASN A 36 47.58 43.29 4.15
N GLY A 37 46.48 42.99 4.88
CA GLY A 37 45.86 43.95 5.78
C GLY A 37 46.81 44.43 6.87
N ILE A 38 47.51 43.52 7.56
CA ILE A 38 48.46 43.85 8.61
C ILE A 38 49.68 44.63 8.05
N ILE A 39 50.21 44.23 6.89
CA ILE A 39 51.33 44.94 6.23
C ILE A 39 50.89 46.38 5.92
N ASN A 40 49.70 46.59 5.38
CA ASN A 40 49.19 47.90 5.04
C ASN A 40 48.96 48.77 6.26
N ASP A 41 48.41 48.20 7.35
CA ASP A 41 48.19 48.90 8.64
C ASP A 41 49.51 49.29 9.29
N VAL A 42 50.53 48.42 9.25
CA VAL A 42 51.85 48.73 9.79
C VAL A 42 52.53 49.84 8.99
N ASN A 43 52.53 49.73 7.66
CA ASN A 43 53.11 50.75 6.81
C ASN A 43 52.39 52.14 6.94
N SER A 44 51.06 52.14 6.98
CA SER A 44 50.29 53.39 7.18
C SER A 44 50.52 54.03 8.57
N SER A 45 50.80 53.23 9.57
CA SER A 45 51.12 53.70 10.90
C SER A 45 52.50 54.31 11.02
N ILE A 46 53.44 53.82 10.18
CA ILE A 46 54.83 54.30 10.13
C ILE A 46 54.95 55.57 9.27
N ASP A 47 54.24 55.63 8.16
CA ASP A 47 54.23 56.82 7.25
C ASP A 47 53.75 58.12 7.96
N GLY A 48 53.06 57.99 9.10
CA GLY A 48 52.61 59.11 9.93
C GLY A 48 53.60 59.56 11.00
N ILE A 49 54.74 58.90 11.15
CA ILE A 49 55.78 59.21 12.15
C ILE A 49 56.92 59.95 11.44
N ASP A 50 57.05 61.26 11.69
CA ASP A 50 58.17 62.08 11.24
C ASP A 50 59.35 61.88 12.24
N PRO A 51 60.34 61.05 11.94
CA PRO A 51 61.42 60.74 12.87
C PRO A 51 62.32 61.95 13.03
N PRO A 52 62.71 62.36 14.23
CA PRO A 52 63.57 63.52 14.48
C PRO A 52 65.04 63.31 14.10
N ILE A 53 65.40 62.19 13.41
CA ILE A 53 66.71 61.83 12.95
C ILE A 53 66.60 61.18 11.57
N ASP A 54 67.31 61.72 10.58
CA ASP A 54 67.41 61.22 9.21
C ASP A 54 68.11 59.84 9.22
N ILE A 55 67.37 58.79 9.24
CA ILE A 55 67.88 57.42 9.21
C ILE A 55 67.71 56.94 7.77
N GLU A 56 68.76 56.98 6.99
CA GLU A 56 68.84 56.67 5.52
C GLU A 56 68.55 55.18 5.19
N ASN A 57 68.21 54.31 6.15
CA ASN A 57 67.88 52.91 5.94
C ASN A 57 66.99 52.39 7.09
N LEU A 58 65.74 52.81 7.16
CA LEU A 58 64.76 52.09 7.98
C LEU A 58 64.38 50.79 7.24
N PRO A 59 64.45 49.63 7.90
CA PRO A 59 63.93 48.39 7.29
C PRO A 59 62.43 48.51 7.09
N ASP A 60 61.92 47.96 5.99
CA ASP A 60 60.48 47.85 5.75
C ASP A 60 59.88 46.96 6.84
N PHE A 61 59.26 47.60 7.85
CA PHE A 61 58.65 46.88 8.96
C PHE A 61 57.43 46.07 8.54
N GLY A 62 56.76 46.49 7.42
CA GLY A 62 55.69 45.75 6.82
C GLY A 62 56.18 44.41 6.27
N GLU A 63 57.33 44.42 5.55
CA GLU A 63 57.95 43.21 5.04
C GLU A 63 58.45 42.30 6.16
N LEU A 64 59.06 42.88 7.21
CA LEU A 64 59.56 42.12 8.37
C LEU A 64 58.46 41.42 9.17
N VAL A 65 57.26 42.04 9.26
CA VAL A 65 56.10 41.44 9.89
C VAL A 65 55.43 40.43 8.93
N GLY A 66 55.39 40.75 7.64
CA GLY A 66 54.81 39.89 6.61
C GLY A 66 55.54 38.55 6.46
N ASP A 67 56.85 38.54 6.56
CA ASP A 67 57.67 37.33 6.51
C ASP A 67 57.40 36.33 7.66
N ARG A 68 56.81 36.83 8.74
CA ARG A 68 56.46 35.99 9.90
C ARG A 68 55.06 35.39 9.83
N ILE A 69 54.23 35.82 8.89
CA ILE A 69 52.90 35.33 8.69
C ILE A 69 52.91 34.46 7.43
N PRO A 70 52.65 33.17 7.52
CA PRO A 70 52.60 32.32 6.32
C PRO A 70 51.39 32.71 5.47
N ASP A 71 51.52 32.59 4.14
CA ASP A 71 50.43 32.90 3.19
C ASP A 71 49.27 31.91 3.29
N THR A 72 49.56 30.67 3.71
CA THR A 72 48.59 29.61 3.94
C THR A 72 48.84 28.92 5.25
N TYR A 73 47.83 28.57 5.95
CA TYR A 73 47.86 27.74 7.16
C TYR A 73 47.23 26.39 6.88
N ASP A 74 48.07 25.36 6.80
CA ASP A 74 47.61 23.98 6.59
C ASP A 74 46.99 23.43 7.86
N LEU A 75 45.68 23.23 7.86
CA LEU A 75 44.98 22.58 8.94
C LEU A 75 44.78 21.10 8.64
N LYS A 76 45.72 20.26 9.00
CA LYS A 76 45.63 18.80 8.83
C LYS A 76 45.25 18.14 10.14
N ARG A 77 44.06 17.56 10.16
CA ARG A 77 43.58 16.82 11.32
C ARG A 77 42.91 15.54 10.89
N SER A 78 43.51 14.44 11.28
CA SER A 78 42.95 13.11 11.07
C SER A 78 42.71 12.43 12.42
N GLY A 79 41.69 11.60 12.46
CA GLY A 79 41.40 10.85 13.66
C GLY A 79 40.29 9.84 13.42
N SER A 80 40.15 8.97 14.37
CA SER A 80 39.00 8.08 14.44
C SER A 80 38.35 8.19 15.81
N THR A 81 37.05 8.19 15.85
CA THR A 81 36.30 8.16 17.10
C THR A 81 35.28 7.04 17.01
N THR A 82 35.14 6.30 18.09
CA THR A 82 34.08 5.29 18.25
C THR A 82 33.26 5.71 19.46
N GLY A 83 31.97 5.59 19.35
CA GLY A 83 31.09 5.91 20.45
C GLY A 83 29.85 5.02 20.45
N ALA A 84 29.36 4.73 21.63
CA ALA A 84 28.06 4.09 21.84
C ALA A 84 27.25 4.95 22.81
N GLY A 85 25.94 4.97 22.63
CA GLY A 85 25.08 5.77 23.47
C GLY A 85 23.64 5.29 23.46
N LEU A 86 22.91 5.74 24.46
CA LEU A 86 21.47 5.55 24.59
C LEU A 86 20.77 6.88 24.43
N GLY A 87 19.69 6.89 23.68
CA GLY A 87 18.89 8.09 23.48
C GLY A 87 17.42 7.83 23.73
N VAL A 88 16.72 8.89 24.09
CA VAL A 88 15.26 8.94 24.18
C VAL A 88 14.74 10.15 23.43
N VAL A 89 13.68 9.95 22.67
CA VAL A 89 12.93 11.04 22.02
C VAL A 89 11.46 10.83 22.36
N TRP A 90 10.82 11.86 22.88
CA TRP A 90 9.42 11.81 23.26
C TRP A 90 8.68 13.03 22.72
N PRO A 91 7.77 12.86 21.75
CA PRO A 91 6.90 13.94 21.33
C PRO A 91 5.82 14.19 22.38
N ILE A 92 5.95 15.31 23.10
CA ILE A 92 4.98 15.69 24.15
C ILE A 92 3.80 16.52 23.61
N TYR A 93 3.98 17.14 22.44
CA TYR A 93 2.92 17.86 21.76
C TYR A 93 3.09 17.79 20.26
N THR A 94 2.13 17.17 19.59
CA THR A 94 2.15 16.90 18.13
C THR A 94 1.14 17.76 17.36
N ALA A 95 0.62 18.83 17.96
CA ALA A 95 -0.37 19.73 17.35
C ALA A 95 -1.66 19.04 16.87
N GLY A 96 -1.99 17.88 17.41
CA GLY A 96 -3.11 17.03 16.96
C GLY A 96 -2.79 16.10 15.80
N ARG A 97 -1.53 16.07 15.33
CA ARG A 97 -1.10 15.22 14.21
C ARG A 97 -1.36 13.74 14.47
N THR A 98 -1.01 13.26 15.67
CA THR A 98 -1.22 11.85 16.04
C THR A 98 -2.70 11.50 16.10
N ALA A 99 -3.53 12.39 16.65
CA ALA A 99 -4.98 12.21 16.68
C ALA A 99 -5.57 12.12 15.26
N ALA A 100 -5.16 13.01 14.34
CA ALA A 100 -5.59 13.01 12.96
C ALA A 100 -5.14 11.75 12.21
N LEU A 101 -3.88 11.32 12.38
CA LEU A 101 -3.36 10.08 11.80
C LEU A 101 -4.11 8.84 12.33
N THR A 102 -4.35 8.78 13.65
CA THR A 102 -5.11 7.68 14.27
C THR A 102 -6.55 7.67 13.75
N GLY A 103 -7.19 8.83 13.64
CA GLY A 103 -8.52 8.97 13.07
C GLY A 103 -8.58 8.52 11.60
N ALA A 104 -7.62 8.93 10.78
CA ALA A 104 -7.52 8.52 9.38
C ALA A 104 -7.31 7.00 9.23
N SER A 105 -6.43 6.42 10.06
CA SER A 105 -6.18 4.98 10.06
C SER A 105 -7.40 4.17 10.54
N THR A 106 -8.12 4.68 11.54
CA THR A 106 -9.37 4.06 12.00
C THR A 106 -10.44 4.07 10.91
N ALA A 107 -10.61 5.21 10.22
CA ALA A 107 -11.53 5.32 9.09
C ALA A 107 -11.15 4.39 7.94
N ARG A 108 -9.84 4.24 7.64
CA ARG A 108 -9.35 3.26 6.65
C ARG A 108 -9.66 1.82 7.06
N THR A 109 -9.57 1.50 8.34
CA THR A 109 -9.96 0.17 8.85
C THR A 109 -11.46 -0.07 8.66
N GLN A 110 -12.31 0.94 8.92
CA GLN A 110 -13.75 0.84 8.68
C GLN A 110 -14.08 0.68 7.20
N GLU A 111 -13.35 1.37 6.31
CA GLU A 111 -13.46 1.17 4.86
C GLU A 111 -13.14 -0.26 4.47
N ALA A 112 -12.01 -0.82 4.96
CA ALA A 112 -11.61 -2.19 4.67
C ALA A 112 -12.62 -3.24 5.18
N VAL A 113 -13.25 -3.00 6.34
CA VAL A 113 -14.33 -3.85 6.86
C VAL A 113 -15.55 -3.79 5.93
N ALA A 114 -15.95 -2.61 5.48
CA ALA A 114 -17.08 -2.46 4.55
C ALA A 114 -16.78 -3.15 3.19
N ASP A 115 -15.55 -3.05 2.68
CA ASP A 115 -15.11 -3.76 1.49
C ASP A 115 -15.17 -5.28 1.66
N SER A 116 -14.69 -5.80 2.79
CA SER A 116 -14.75 -7.23 3.09
C SER A 116 -16.20 -7.76 3.11
N ILE A 117 -17.15 -6.96 3.59
CA ILE A 117 -18.57 -7.32 3.56
C ILE A 117 -19.10 -7.31 2.11
N LEU A 118 -18.73 -6.32 1.30
CA LEU A 118 -19.10 -6.26 -0.12
C LEU A 118 -18.59 -7.49 -0.88
N ASP A 119 -17.30 -7.79 -0.73
CA ASP A 119 -16.67 -8.95 -1.36
C ASP A 119 -17.33 -10.27 -0.92
N THR A 120 -17.67 -10.37 0.36
CA THR A 120 -18.38 -11.53 0.92
C THR A 120 -19.77 -11.68 0.28
N ASN A 121 -20.53 -10.60 0.16
CA ASN A 121 -21.85 -10.60 -0.46
C ASN A 121 -21.76 -10.97 -1.95
N GLU A 122 -20.78 -10.45 -2.69
CA GLU A 122 -20.52 -10.79 -4.08
C GLU A 122 -20.15 -12.27 -4.23
N LEU A 123 -19.30 -12.79 -3.34
CA LEU A 123 -18.95 -14.21 -3.30
C LEU A 123 -20.17 -15.09 -3.07
N TYR A 124 -21.05 -14.74 -2.14
CA TYR A 124 -22.31 -15.47 -1.90
C TYR A 124 -23.22 -15.45 -3.12
N ASN A 125 -23.43 -14.29 -3.75
CA ASN A 125 -24.24 -14.18 -4.96
C ASN A 125 -23.66 -15.03 -6.10
N THR A 126 -22.35 -14.98 -6.30
CA THR A 126 -21.66 -15.77 -7.32
C THR A 126 -21.76 -17.28 -7.01
N LEU A 127 -21.66 -17.64 -5.74
CA LEU A 127 -21.79 -19.05 -5.32
C LEU A 127 -23.19 -19.58 -5.60
N VAL A 128 -24.23 -18.83 -5.22
CA VAL A 128 -25.62 -19.22 -5.46
C VAL A 128 -25.90 -19.34 -6.96
N GLU A 129 -25.45 -18.35 -7.74
CA GLU A 129 -25.61 -18.37 -9.20
C GLU A 129 -24.94 -19.59 -9.83
N ARG A 130 -23.67 -19.86 -9.51
CA ARG A 130 -22.93 -21.01 -10.07
C ARG A 130 -23.51 -22.33 -9.61
N TYR A 131 -23.98 -22.41 -8.36
CA TYR A 131 -24.62 -23.61 -7.84
C TYR A 131 -25.88 -23.97 -8.62
N PHE A 132 -26.79 -23.02 -8.79
CA PHE A 132 -28.04 -23.27 -9.52
C PHE A 132 -27.83 -23.39 -11.03
N LYS A 133 -26.84 -22.72 -11.61
CA LYS A 133 -26.42 -22.95 -13.02
C LYS A 133 -25.91 -24.37 -13.21
N ALA A 134 -25.10 -24.87 -12.30
CA ALA A 134 -24.61 -26.26 -12.38
C ALA A 134 -25.76 -27.26 -12.22
N GLN A 135 -26.68 -27.01 -11.29
CA GLN A 135 -27.85 -27.84 -11.09
C GLN A 135 -28.76 -27.87 -12.32
N LEU A 136 -29.01 -26.70 -12.93
CA LEU A 136 -29.78 -26.57 -14.16
C LEU A 136 -29.12 -27.32 -15.33
N ALA A 137 -27.81 -27.16 -15.50
CA ALA A 137 -27.06 -27.81 -16.57
C ALA A 137 -27.09 -29.33 -16.43
N ILE A 138 -26.97 -29.87 -15.19
CA ILE A 138 -27.08 -31.30 -14.93
C ILE A 138 -28.46 -31.85 -15.31
N ILE A 139 -29.54 -31.12 -14.93
CA ILE A 139 -30.92 -31.55 -15.28
C ILE A 139 -31.13 -31.45 -16.78
N ALA A 140 -30.63 -30.40 -17.44
CA ALA A 140 -30.71 -30.27 -18.90
C ALA A 140 -29.96 -31.41 -19.61
N ALA A 141 -28.77 -31.78 -19.14
CA ALA A 141 -28.03 -32.92 -19.71
C ALA A 141 -28.81 -34.24 -19.58
N TYR A 142 -29.37 -34.48 -18.37
CA TYR A 142 -30.21 -35.66 -18.16
C TYR A 142 -31.41 -35.70 -19.11
N LEU A 143 -32.12 -34.61 -19.32
CA LEU A 143 -33.27 -34.50 -20.21
C LEU A 143 -32.86 -34.68 -21.69
N ARG A 144 -31.68 -34.18 -22.10
CA ARG A 144 -31.15 -34.38 -23.46
C ARG A 144 -30.69 -35.83 -23.72
N ASP A 145 -30.16 -36.48 -22.71
CA ASP A 145 -29.81 -37.90 -22.78
C ASP A 145 -31.08 -38.76 -22.94
N ASP A 146 -32.11 -38.51 -22.14
CA ASP A 146 -33.41 -39.22 -22.24
C ASP A 146 -34.09 -39.00 -23.61
N ALA A 147 -34.01 -37.75 -24.14
CA ALA A 147 -34.50 -37.43 -25.47
C ALA A 147 -33.70 -38.16 -26.55
N TYR A 148 -32.37 -38.24 -26.44
CA TYR A 148 -31.53 -39.01 -27.37
C TYR A 148 -31.89 -40.48 -27.35
N ASP A 149 -32.04 -41.10 -26.19
CA ASP A 149 -32.45 -42.51 -26.04
C ASP A 149 -33.82 -42.77 -26.68
N THR A 150 -34.77 -41.85 -26.54
CA THR A 150 -36.09 -41.94 -27.17
C THR A 150 -35.99 -41.85 -28.69
N VAL A 151 -35.26 -40.89 -29.25
CA VAL A 151 -35.05 -40.76 -30.71
C VAL A 151 -34.31 -41.94 -31.26
N GLN A 152 -33.39 -42.54 -30.52
CA GLN A 152 -32.68 -43.77 -30.90
C GLN A 152 -33.68 -44.96 -31.07
N GLN A 153 -34.68 -45.09 -30.18
CA GLN A 153 -35.70 -46.11 -30.32
C GLN A 153 -36.57 -45.85 -31.57
N VAL A 154 -36.93 -44.59 -31.87
CA VAL A 154 -37.67 -44.19 -33.07
C VAL A 154 -36.85 -44.52 -34.33
N ASP A 155 -35.56 -44.23 -34.35
CA ASP A 155 -34.67 -44.56 -35.46
C ASP A 155 -34.62 -46.10 -35.72
N HIS A 156 -34.53 -46.87 -34.63
CA HIS A 156 -34.55 -48.35 -34.72
C HIS A 156 -35.90 -48.85 -35.29
N MET A 157 -37.03 -48.27 -34.90
CA MET A 157 -38.35 -48.57 -35.44
C MET A 157 -38.43 -48.20 -36.93
N ALA A 158 -37.97 -46.99 -37.31
CA ALA A 158 -37.95 -46.51 -38.69
C ALA A 158 -37.07 -47.44 -39.57
N GLN A 159 -35.96 -47.99 -39.07
CA GLN A 159 -35.17 -48.96 -39.78
C GLN A 159 -35.97 -50.23 -40.11
N ARG A 160 -36.68 -50.79 -39.15
CA ARG A 160 -37.53 -51.99 -39.36
C ARG A 160 -38.66 -51.73 -40.33
N LEU A 161 -39.34 -50.58 -40.23
CA LEU A 161 -40.43 -50.17 -41.13
C LEU A 161 -39.92 -50.00 -42.55
N LEU A 162 -38.70 -49.53 -42.76
CA LEU A 162 -38.09 -49.49 -44.09
C LEU A 162 -37.82 -50.88 -44.63
N GLU A 163 -37.27 -51.79 -43.80
CA GLU A 163 -36.96 -53.16 -44.17
C GLU A 163 -38.24 -53.93 -44.60
N GLU A 164 -39.34 -53.68 -43.93
CA GLU A 164 -40.67 -54.23 -44.24
C GLU A 164 -41.42 -53.46 -45.38
N GLY A 165 -40.85 -52.36 -45.89
CA GLY A 165 -41.40 -51.60 -47.00
C GLY A 165 -42.54 -50.63 -46.63
N PHE A 166 -42.76 -50.35 -45.35
CA PHE A 166 -43.81 -49.45 -44.87
C PHE A 166 -43.50 -47.97 -44.96
N ILE A 167 -42.21 -47.63 -45.02
CA ILE A 167 -41.75 -46.24 -45.16
C ILE A 167 -40.75 -46.06 -46.29
N SER A 168 -40.59 -44.84 -46.77
CA SER A 168 -39.61 -44.50 -47.80
C SER A 168 -38.18 -44.36 -47.27
N ARG A 169 -37.18 -44.39 -48.21
CA ARG A 169 -35.79 -44.07 -47.85
C ARG A 169 -35.63 -42.63 -47.37
N VAL A 170 -36.50 -41.68 -47.80
CA VAL A 170 -36.49 -40.29 -47.36
C VAL A 170 -36.88 -40.21 -45.89
N ASP A 171 -37.98 -40.89 -45.52
CA ASP A 171 -38.43 -40.94 -44.11
C ASP A 171 -37.37 -41.55 -43.20
N ARG A 172 -36.67 -42.56 -43.70
CA ARG A 172 -35.54 -43.18 -42.97
C ARG A 172 -34.35 -42.20 -42.77
N LEU A 173 -34.00 -41.40 -43.78
CA LEU A 173 -32.96 -40.39 -43.70
C LEU A 173 -33.33 -39.27 -42.73
N GLU A 174 -34.62 -38.88 -42.68
CA GLU A 174 -35.13 -37.93 -41.74
C GLU A 174 -34.98 -38.42 -40.29
N ALA A 175 -35.31 -39.68 -40.00
CA ALA A 175 -35.11 -40.31 -38.71
C ALA A 175 -33.62 -40.34 -38.30
N GLN A 176 -32.71 -40.64 -39.26
CA GLN A 176 -31.28 -40.61 -39.02
C GLN A 176 -30.75 -39.20 -38.72
N SER A 177 -31.26 -38.17 -39.43
CA SER A 177 -30.90 -36.80 -39.16
C SER A 177 -31.35 -36.37 -37.76
N ALA A 178 -32.58 -36.72 -37.38
CA ALA A 178 -33.13 -36.43 -36.05
C ALA A 178 -32.29 -37.11 -34.94
N LEU A 179 -31.81 -38.35 -35.19
CA LEU A 179 -30.94 -39.04 -34.26
C LEU A 179 -29.56 -38.34 -34.12
N ALA A 180 -29.00 -37.89 -35.24
CA ALA A 180 -27.70 -37.17 -35.22
C ALA A 180 -27.83 -35.84 -34.47
N ASP A 181 -28.92 -35.12 -34.66
CA ASP A 181 -29.19 -33.87 -33.96
C ASP A 181 -29.37 -34.10 -32.46
N ALA A 182 -30.21 -35.09 -32.07
CA ALA A 182 -30.43 -35.44 -30.67
C ALA A 182 -29.13 -35.83 -29.97
N LYS A 183 -28.28 -36.60 -30.67
CA LYS A 183 -26.93 -36.97 -30.17
C LYS A 183 -26.04 -35.73 -29.96
N SER A 184 -26.02 -34.81 -30.90
CA SER A 184 -25.24 -33.57 -30.80
C SER A 184 -25.69 -32.77 -29.62
N GLU A 185 -27.00 -32.59 -29.41
CA GLU A 185 -27.58 -31.87 -28.29
C GLU A 185 -27.26 -32.54 -26.94
N SER A 186 -27.33 -33.85 -26.82
CA SER A 186 -26.94 -34.62 -25.64
C SER A 186 -25.46 -34.35 -25.29
N VAL A 187 -24.55 -34.50 -26.28
CA VAL A 187 -23.11 -34.27 -26.08
C VAL A 187 -22.83 -32.84 -25.63
N ASN A 188 -23.49 -31.84 -26.23
CA ASN A 188 -23.31 -30.45 -25.87
C ASN A 188 -23.81 -30.17 -24.43
N ALA A 189 -24.99 -30.65 -24.07
CA ALA A 189 -25.55 -30.50 -22.74
C ALA A 189 -24.67 -31.14 -21.65
N ASN A 190 -24.13 -32.33 -21.93
CA ASN A 190 -23.19 -33.00 -21.03
C ASN A 190 -21.87 -32.22 -20.86
N ASN A 191 -21.38 -31.59 -21.93
CA ASN A 191 -20.22 -30.72 -21.86
C ASN A 191 -20.53 -29.44 -21.01
N ASP A 192 -21.69 -28.85 -21.23
CA ASP A 192 -22.14 -27.67 -20.46
C ASP A 192 -22.26 -28.00 -18.96
N ALA A 193 -22.86 -29.14 -18.63
CA ALA A 193 -22.96 -29.61 -17.25
C ALA A 193 -21.58 -29.79 -16.62
N ARG A 194 -20.63 -30.37 -17.36
CA ARG A 194 -19.26 -30.54 -16.88
C ARG A 194 -18.56 -29.23 -16.66
N LEU A 195 -18.69 -28.26 -17.58
CA LEU A 195 -18.11 -26.93 -17.46
C LEU A 195 -18.71 -26.16 -16.29
N ALA A 196 -20.03 -26.21 -16.10
CA ALA A 196 -20.71 -25.57 -14.97
C ALA A 196 -20.25 -26.16 -13.62
N MET A 197 -20.06 -27.48 -13.54
CA MET A 197 -19.54 -28.14 -12.36
C MET A 197 -18.08 -27.78 -12.08
N MET A 198 -17.25 -27.69 -13.11
CA MET A 198 -15.85 -27.25 -12.95
C MET A 198 -15.78 -25.79 -12.46
N ALA A 199 -16.66 -24.92 -12.97
CA ALA A 199 -16.73 -23.52 -12.51
C ALA A 199 -17.15 -23.40 -11.04
N LEU A 200 -18.07 -24.26 -10.57
CA LEU A 200 -18.47 -24.34 -9.16
C LEU A 200 -17.33 -24.88 -8.28
N GLN A 201 -16.66 -25.97 -8.68
CA GLN A 201 -15.52 -26.53 -7.95
C GLN A 201 -14.37 -25.53 -7.82
N ARG A 202 -14.07 -24.80 -8.90
CA ARG A 202 -13.03 -23.77 -8.88
C ARG A 202 -13.35 -22.64 -7.91
N LEU A 203 -14.62 -22.21 -7.83
CA LEU A 203 -15.04 -21.20 -6.87
C LEU A 203 -14.86 -21.67 -5.42
N LEU A 204 -15.21 -22.94 -5.15
CA LEU A 204 -15.08 -23.56 -3.83
C LEU A 204 -13.64 -23.99 -3.50
N ARG A 205 -12.72 -23.85 -4.45
CA ARG A 205 -11.31 -24.28 -4.31
C ARG A 205 -11.19 -25.72 -3.78
N THR A 206 -12.00 -26.61 -4.32
CA THR A 206 -12.00 -28.02 -3.90
C THR A 206 -11.86 -28.94 -5.08
N ASP A 207 -11.08 -30.01 -4.89
CA ASP A 207 -10.93 -31.10 -5.86
C ASP A 207 -11.94 -32.24 -5.61
N TYR A 208 -12.72 -32.14 -4.53
CA TYR A 208 -13.75 -33.14 -4.23
C TYR A 208 -14.90 -33.05 -5.22
N ARG A 209 -15.45 -34.22 -5.57
CA ARG A 209 -16.63 -34.32 -6.43
C ARG A 209 -17.86 -33.78 -5.67
N ILE A 210 -18.32 -32.60 -6.04
CA ILE A 210 -19.51 -31.97 -5.48
C ILE A 210 -20.72 -32.49 -6.24
N LYS A 211 -21.80 -32.78 -5.54
CA LYS A 211 -23.10 -33.10 -6.13
C LYS A 211 -24.13 -32.10 -5.58
N PRO A 212 -24.59 -31.15 -6.40
CA PRO A 212 -25.68 -30.25 -6.00
C PRO A 212 -26.93 -31.08 -5.66
N SER A 213 -27.51 -30.86 -4.51
CA SER A 213 -28.66 -31.64 -4.01
C SER A 213 -29.94 -30.81 -3.84
N THR A 214 -29.82 -29.48 -3.82
CA THR A 214 -30.98 -28.59 -3.67
C THR A 214 -31.79 -28.58 -4.97
N PRO A 215 -33.08 -28.92 -4.96
CA PRO A 215 -33.90 -28.87 -6.16
C PRO A 215 -34.04 -27.45 -6.68
N LEU A 216 -34.24 -27.31 -7.98
CA LEU A 216 -34.67 -26.04 -8.57
C LEU A 216 -36.06 -25.68 -8.02
N PHE A 217 -36.21 -24.43 -7.61
CA PHE A 217 -37.46 -23.92 -7.07
C PHE A 217 -37.82 -22.55 -7.64
N VAL A 218 -39.06 -22.22 -7.64
CA VAL A 218 -39.58 -20.88 -7.97
C VAL A 218 -40.26 -20.34 -6.72
N SER A 219 -39.85 -19.16 -6.27
CA SER A 219 -40.50 -18.49 -5.15
C SER A 219 -41.77 -17.78 -5.64
N SER A 220 -42.90 -18.19 -5.11
CA SER A 220 -44.22 -17.50 -5.35
C SER A 220 -44.50 -16.45 -4.27
N ARG A 221 -43.58 -16.21 -3.33
CA ARG A 221 -43.76 -15.20 -2.29
C ARG A 221 -43.71 -13.80 -2.91
N PRO A 222 -44.74 -12.95 -2.69
CA PRO A 222 -44.71 -11.60 -3.20
C PRO A 222 -43.52 -10.82 -2.62
N LEU A 223 -42.86 -10.05 -3.46
CA LEU A 223 -41.81 -9.16 -3.03
C LEU A 223 -42.41 -7.98 -2.24
N PRO A 224 -41.75 -7.51 -1.16
CA PRO A 224 -42.10 -6.27 -0.49
C PRO A 224 -42.08 -5.06 -1.46
N ASP A 225 -42.68 -3.95 -1.03
CA ASP A 225 -42.63 -2.71 -1.79
C ASP A 225 -41.20 -2.17 -1.95
N VAL A 226 -40.99 -1.41 -3.01
CA VAL A 226 -39.68 -0.81 -3.34
C VAL A 226 -39.14 0.04 -2.19
N ASN A 227 -40.00 0.77 -1.48
CA ASN A 227 -39.60 1.59 -0.33
C ASN A 227 -38.95 0.77 0.79
N TYR A 228 -39.43 -0.44 1.03
CA TYR A 228 -38.84 -1.35 2.00
C TYR A 228 -37.36 -1.66 1.66
N PHE A 229 -37.07 -1.94 0.39
CA PHE A 229 -35.69 -2.23 -0.05
C PHE A 229 -34.82 -0.97 -0.04
N GLN A 230 -35.38 0.20 -0.34
CA GLN A 230 -34.68 1.48 -0.27
C GLN A 230 -34.25 1.78 1.18
N ASP A 231 -35.17 1.67 2.13
CA ASP A 231 -34.88 1.90 3.55
C ASP A 231 -33.85 0.90 4.08
N LEU A 232 -33.99 -0.37 3.69
CA LEU A 232 -33.03 -1.41 4.06
C LEU A 232 -31.63 -1.12 3.50
N ALA A 233 -31.55 -0.69 2.24
CA ALA A 233 -30.30 -0.35 1.60
C ALA A 233 -29.65 0.90 2.24
N LEU A 234 -30.42 1.96 2.50
CA LEU A 234 -29.91 3.18 3.12
C LEU A 234 -29.31 2.92 4.50
N ASN A 235 -29.89 2.01 5.28
CA ASN A 235 -29.46 1.71 6.63
C ASN A 235 -28.33 0.67 6.70
N ASN A 236 -28.25 -0.27 5.75
CA ASN A 236 -27.39 -1.44 5.90
C ASN A 236 -26.42 -1.67 4.74
N HIS A 237 -26.48 -0.89 3.65
CA HIS A 237 -25.66 -1.17 2.47
C HIS A 237 -24.18 -0.88 2.75
N PRO A 238 -23.28 -1.87 2.64
CA PRO A 238 -21.85 -1.69 2.96
C PRO A 238 -21.16 -0.62 2.08
N GLY A 239 -21.63 -0.43 0.85
CA GLY A 239 -21.13 0.63 -0.03
C GLY A 239 -21.36 2.04 0.53
N LEU A 240 -22.46 2.28 1.24
CA LEU A 240 -22.70 3.57 1.91
C LEU A 240 -21.81 3.72 3.14
N GLN A 241 -21.57 2.63 3.88
CA GLN A 241 -20.62 2.63 4.99
C GLN A 241 -19.18 2.90 4.51
N LYS A 242 -18.79 2.32 3.37
CA LYS A 242 -17.49 2.61 2.71
C LYS A 242 -17.35 4.09 2.36
N VAL A 243 -18.38 4.70 1.76
CA VAL A 243 -18.36 6.14 1.42
C VAL A 243 -18.28 7.00 2.67
N ALA A 244 -19.02 6.65 3.74
CA ALA A 244 -18.95 7.34 5.02
C ALA A 244 -17.54 7.24 5.64
N ALA A 245 -16.91 6.08 5.59
CA ALA A 245 -15.55 5.86 6.06
C ALA A 245 -14.52 6.69 5.25
N LYS A 246 -14.65 6.72 3.92
CA LYS A 246 -13.80 7.58 3.05
C LYS A 246 -13.95 9.05 3.37
N ARG A 247 -15.19 9.50 3.61
CA ARG A 247 -15.43 10.88 4.02
C ARG A 247 -14.77 11.19 5.36
N ALA A 248 -14.89 10.30 6.34
CA ALA A 248 -14.22 10.45 7.63
C ALA A 248 -12.70 10.50 7.48
N GLN A 249 -12.13 9.63 6.65
CA GLN A 249 -10.70 9.64 6.34
C GLN A 249 -10.25 10.99 5.73
N ALA A 250 -10.99 11.50 4.74
CA ALA A 250 -10.69 12.78 4.11
C ALA A 250 -10.75 13.95 5.11
N GLN A 251 -11.71 13.95 6.05
CA GLN A 251 -11.81 14.95 7.12
C GLN A 251 -10.59 14.89 8.05
N GLN A 252 -10.11 13.71 8.41
CA GLN A 252 -8.90 13.57 9.23
C GLN A 252 -7.63 13.97 8.48
N LEU A 253 -7.53 13.70 7.18
CA LEU A 253 -6.41 14.17 6.36
C LEU A 253 -6.41 15.69 6.19
N HIS A 254 -7.58 16.31 6.10
CA HIS A 254 -7.70 17.77 6.13
C HIS A 254 -7.21 18.32 7.48
N ALA A 255 -7.69 17.76 8.59
CA ALA A 255 -7.22 18.16 9.93
C ALA A 255 -5.70 17.96 10.09
N LEU A 256 -5.12 16.90 9.49
CA LEU A 256 -3.68 16.68 9.45
C LEU A 256 -2.94 17.78 8.71
N SER A 257 -3.47 18.27 7.59
CA SER A 257 -2.89 19.39 6.84
C SER A 257 -2.82 20.66 7.70
N ASP A 258 -3.84 20.93 8.50
CA ASP A 258 -3.89 22.09 9.42
C ASP A 258 -2.85 22.03 10.53
N THR A 259 -2.35 20.82 10.87
CA THR A 259 -1.30 20.68 11.89
C THR A 259 0.06 21.21 11.43
N GLY A 260 0.27 21.35 10.12
CA GLY A 260 1.53 21.84 9.54
C GLY A 260 1.88 23.27 9.95
N TYR A 261 0.88 24.08 10.37
CA TYR A 261 1.05 25.46 10.81
C TYR A 261 1.13 25.61 12.33
N LYS A 262 1.10 24.52 13.08
CA LYS A 262 1.12 24.52 14.55
C LYS A 262 2.46 24.01 15.06
N PRO A 263 2.94 24.50 16.23
CA PRO A 263 4.20 24.01 16.79
C PRO A 263 4.11 22.54 17.18
N THR A 264 5.22 21.84 17.02
CA THR A 264 5.43 20.51 17.61
C THR A 264 6.48 20.59 18.69
N VAL A 265 6.30 19.92 19.83
CA VAL A 265 7.22 19.94 20.96
C VAL A 265 7.70 18.54 21.26
N MET A 266 9.02 18.38 21.31
CA MET A 266 9.66 17.11 21.60
C MET A 266 10.62 17.26 22.77
N LEU A 267 10.61 16.29 23.68
CA LEU A 267 11.64 16.08 24.68
C LEU A 267 12.67 15.10 24.10
N TYR A 268 13.96 15.41 24.31
CA TYR A 268 15.03 14.50 23.91
C TYR A 268 16.09 14.38 25.00
N GLY A 269 16.71 13.22 25.05
CA GLY A 269 17.87 12.96 25.89
C GLY A 269 18.80 11.97 25.22
N TYR A 270 20.09 12.15 25.40
CA TYR A 270 21.11 11.26 24.90
C TYR A 270 22.24 11.18 25.90
N SER A 271 22.74 9.96 26.17
CA SER A 271 23.90 9.72 27.01
C SER A 271 24.87 8.79 26.30
N GLN A 272 26.16 9.18 26.31
CA GLN A 272 27.22 8.32 25.82
C GLN A 272 27.59 7.30 26.88
N VAL A 273 27.88 6.07 26.42
CA VAL A 273 28.36 4.98 27.29
C VAL A 273 29.87 4.98 27.21
N GLU A 274 30.50 5.82 28.04
CA GLU A 274 31.95 5.96 28.18
C GLU A 274 32.35 5.93 29.66
N LYS A 275 33.67 5.93 29.94
CA LYS A 275 34.18 5.92 31.30
C LYS A 275 33.77 7.18 32.08
N ASP A 276 33.67 8.31 31.38
CA ASP A 276 33.10 9.57 31.88
C ASP A 276 31.89 9.91 31.00
N PRO A 277 30.65 9.51 31.38
CA PRO A 277 29.47 9.63 30.54
C PRO A 277 29.08 11.10 30.37
N SER A 278 29.08 11.55 29.12
CA SER A 278 28.51 12.81 28.74
C SER A 278 27.00 12.64 28.40
N TRP A 279 26.18 13.58 28.82
CA TRP A 279 24.74 13.55 28.52
C TRP A 279 24.25 14.90 28.08
N VAL A 280 23.21 14.88 27.29
CA VAL A 280 22.44 16.05 26.87
C VAL A 280 20.96 15.75 26.98
N ALA A 281 20.20 16.68 27.53
CA ALA A 281 18.74 16.60 27.54
C ALA A 281 18.17 17.99 27.24
N GLY A 282 17.05 18.03 26.55
CA GLY A 282 16.46 19.29 26.17
C GLY A 282 15.04 19.14 25.64
N ILE A 283 14.41 20.28 25.43
CA ILE A 283 13.11 20.44 24.80
C ILE A 283 13.33 21.15 23.48
N SER A 284 12.77 20.63 22.42
CA SER A 284 12.78 21.25 21.09
C SER A 284 11.35 21.59 20.67
N ALA A 285 11.13 22.81 20.25
CA ALA A 285 9.90 23.24 19.62
C ALA A 285 10.19 23.65 18.17
N SER A 286 9.41 23.13 17.23
CA SER A 286 9.55 23.45 15.81
C SER A 286 8.19 23.81 15.21
N TRP A 287 8.17 24.84 14.38
CA TRP A 287 7.00 25.24 13.58
C TRP A 287 7.49 25.78 12.24
N LYS A 288 6.62 25.74 11.25
CA LYS A 288 6.86 26.30 9.91
C LYS A 288 6.13 27.62 9.74
#